data_5c3e26418942cc2a3b646db65dbdc27f
#
_entry.id   5c3e26418942cc2a3b646db65dbdc27f
#
_cell.length_a   1.000
_cell.length_b   1.000
_cell.length_c   1.000
_cell.angle_alpha   90.00
_cell.angle_beta   90.00
_cell.angle_gamma   90.00
#
_symmetry.space_group_name_H-M   'P 1'
#
loop_
_entity.id
_entity.type
_entity.pdbx_description
1 polymer ?
#
loop_
_entity_poly.entity_id
_entity_poly.type
_entity_poly.pdbx_seq_one_letter_code
_entity_poly.pdbx_strand_id
1 'polypeptide(L)'
;MTANYFSNAVLLNEGNNFTLKPLPWEAQMAPYKAGVVMDVNNDDLPDIFLVGNFYNANIQMGRYDGDFGTILINKGGGLFECGNLKGLQIRGEVRKIARINIGKDSALLLARNNDSVIVIKK
;
A
#
# COMPACT_ATOMS: atom_id res chain seq x y z
N MET A 1 -0.58 -28.20 1.21
CA MET A 1 0.14 -26.90 1.23
C MET A 1 -0.21 -26.18 2.52
N THR A 2 0.76 -25.81 3.30
CA THR A 2 0.58 -25.08 4.57
C THR A 2 1.21 -23.70 4.43
N ALA A 3 0.49 -22.65 4.86
CA ALA A 3 1.05 -21.33 5.03
C ALA A 3 1.49 -21.15 6.49
N ASN A 4 2.71 -20.70 6.71
CA ASN A 4 3.28 -20.48 8.04
C ASN A 4 3.75 -19.05 8.31
N TYR A 5 3.45 -18.14 7.38
CA TYR A 5 3.74 -16.72 7.52
C TYR A 5 2.53 -15.90 7.03
N PHE A 6 1.96 -15.09 7.92
CA PHE A 6 0.71 -14.37 7.66
C PHE A 6 0.84 -12.84 7.74
N SER A 7 2.01 -12.35 8.16
CA SER A 7 2.25 -10.91 8.24
C SER A 7 2.52 -10.31 6.86
N ASN A 8 2.07 -9.08 6.65
CA ASN A 8 2.54 -8.29 5.53
C ASN A 8 4.05 -8.03 5.70
N ALA A 9 4.82 -8.28 4.66
CA ALA A 9 6.27 -8.24 4.74
C ALA A 9 6.89 -7.72 3.45
N VAL A 10 8.12 -7.27 3.55
CA VAL A 10 8.99 -6.98 2.43
C VAL A 10 10.04 -8.07 2.30
N LEU A 11 10.30 -8.49 1.07
CA LEU A 11 11.37 -9.41 0.73
C LEU A 11 12.55 -8.60 0.14
N LEU A 12 13.62 -8.51 0.89
CA LEU A 12 14.82 -7.79 0.48
C LEU A 12 15.73 -8.71 -0.33
N ASN A 13 16.16 -8.23 -1.48
CA ASN A 13 17.20 -8.89 -2.28
C ASN A 13 18.57 -8.34 -1.86
N GLU A 14 19.38 -9.19 -1.25
CA GLU A 14 20.73 -8.84 -0.78
C GLU A 14 21.82 -9.42 -1.71
N GLY A 15 21.48 -9.63 -2.97
CA GLY A 15 22.38 -10.20 -3.97
C GLY A 15 22.30 -11.72 -4.02
N ASN A 16 22.97 -12.42 -3.12
CA ASN A 16 22.95 -13.89 -3.06
C ASN A 16 21.84 -14.48 -2.17
N ASN A 17 21.22 -13.64 -1.36
CA ASN A 17 20.20 -14.05 -0.39
C ASN A 17 18.99 -13.12 -0.44
N PHE A 18 17.86 -13.65 0.04
CA PHE A 18 16.65 -12.88 0.28
C PHE A 18 16.36 -12.87 1.78
N THR A 19 16.06 -11.71 2.32
CA THR A 19 15.67 -11.55 3.72
C THR A 19 14.23 -11.08 3.79
N LEU A 20 13.39 -11.82 4.51
CA LEU A 20 12.00 -11.47 4.77
C LEU A 20 11.92 -10.64 6.04
N LYS A 21 11.42 -9.40 5.91
CA LYS A 21 11.20 -8.50 7.07
C LYS A 21 9.71 -8.15 7.16
N PRO A 22 9.07 -8.33 8.35
CA PRO A 22 7.71 -7.87 8.52
C PRO A 22 7.65 -6.35 8.39
N LEU A 23 6.57 -5.86 7.82
CA LEU A 23 6.27 -4.44 7.78
C LEU A 23 5.92 -3.92 9.18
N PRO A 24 5.99 -2.59 9.43
CA PRO A 24 5.53 -2.00 10.67
C PRO A 24 4.12 -2.45 11.04
N TRP A 25 3.79 -2.44 12.34
CA TRP A 25 2.49 -2.94 12.82
C TRP A 25 1.30 -2.20 12.21
N GLU A 26 1.44 -0.91 11.92
CA GLU A 26 0.41 -0.11 11.24
C GLU A 26 0.08 -0.68 9.86
N ALA A 27 1.08 -1.22 9.17
CA ALA A 27 0.91 -1.85 7.87
C ALA A 27 0.40 -3.30 7.96
N GLN A 28 0.04 -3.79 9.15
CA GLN A 28 -0.61 -5.09 9.35
C GLN A 28 -2.14 -5.00 9.46
N MET A 29 -2.69 -3.78 9.44
CA MET A 29 -4.11 -3.52 9.75
C MET A 29 -5.07 -3.94 8.64
N ALA A 30 -4.60 -4.12 7.42
CA ALA A 30 -5.45 -4.47 6.29
C ALA A 30 -4.76 -5.40 5.28
N PRO A 31 -5.53 -6.19 4.52
CA PRO A 31 -4.99 -6.94 3.40
C PRO A 31 -4.75 -6.01 2.21
N TYR A 32 -3.50 -5.75 1.87
CA TYR A 32 -3.16 -4.95 0.72
C TYR A 32 -3.42 -5.70 -0.59
N LYS A 33 -3.95 -5.01 -1.60
CA LYS A 33 -4.29 -5.54 -2.92
C LYS A 33 -3.45 -4.95 -4.03
N ALA A 34 -2.96 -3.73 -3.82
CA ALA A 34 -2.16 -3.03 -4.81
C ALA A 34 -1.17 -2.08 -4.13
N GLY A 35 -0.07 -1.81 -4.81
CA GLY A 35 0.92 -0.86 -4.37
C GLY A 35 1.61 -0.20 -5.55
N VAL A 36 2.16 0.97 -5.32
CA VAL A 36 2.98 1.70 -6.28
C VAL A 36 4.21 2.26 -5.58
N VAL A 37 5.33 2.19 -6.29
CA VAL A 37 6.60 2.76 -5.82
C VAL A 37 6.70 4.20 -6.29
N MET A 38 6.98 5.12 -5.37
CA MET A 38 7.15 6.54 -5.65
C MET A 38 7.97 7.19 -4.54
N ASP A 39 8.70 8.23 -4.86
CA ASP A 39 9.36 9.07 -3.84
C ASP A 39 8.34 10.11 -3.36
N VAL A 40 7.89 9.97 -2.12
CA VAL A 40 6.82 10.80 -1.55
C VAL A 40 7.39 12.05 -0.87
N ASN A 41 8.55 11.93 -0.27
CA ASN A 41 9.18 12.97 0.55
C ASN A 41 10.34 13.70 -0.16
N ASN A 42 10.66 13.33 -1.42
CA ASN A 42 11.74 13.86 -2.24
C ASN A 42 13.14 13.67 -1.61
N ASP A 43 13.38 12.47 -1.07
CA ASP A 43 14.69 12.08 -0.53
C ASP A 43 15.49 11.16 -1.48
N ASP A 44 15.00 10.97 -2.71
CA ASP A 44 15.56 10.08 -3.72
C ASP A 44 15.55 8.59 -3.36
N LEU A 45 14.84 8.20 -2.29
CA LEU A 45 14.61 6.82 -1.95
C LEU A 45 13.20 6.39 -2.41
N PRO A 46 13.06 5.16 -2.93
CA PRO A 46 11.75 4.67 -3.36
C PRO A 46 10.88 4.31 -2.15
N ASP A 47 9.82 5.05 -1.93
CA ASP A 47 8.77 4.74 -0.98
C ASP A 47 7.71 3.84 -1.62
N ILE A 48 6.86 3.24 -0.81
CA ILE A 48 5.78 2.36 -1.28
C ILE A 48 4.44 2.88 -0.78
N PHE A 49 3.53 3.15 -1.70
CA PHE A 49 2.14 3.44 -1.38
C PHE A 49 1.30 2.18 -1.55
N LEU A 50 0.67 1.73 -0.47
CA LEU A 50 -0.13 0.52 -0.41
C LEU A 50 -1.61 0.86 -0.19
N VAL A 51 -2.47 0.10 -0.86
CA VAL A 51 -3.93 0.19 -0.70
C VAL A 51 -4.56 -1.20 -0.72
N GLY A 52 -5.69 -1.33 -0.07
CA GLY A 52 -6.38 -2.62 -0.01
C GLY A 52 -7.81 -2.49 0.47
N ASN A 53 -8.08 -3.07 1.60
CA ASN A 53 -9.37 -3.40 2.21
C ASN A 53 -10.06 -4.60 1.56
N PHE A 54 -10.87 -5.26 2.33
CA PHE A 54 -11.63 -6.42 1.90
C PHE A 54 -13.02 -6.40 2.55
N TYR A 55 -14.05 -6.19 1.72
CA TYR A 55 -15.43 -6.07 2.18
C TYR A 55 -16.23 -7.38 2.09
N ASN A 56 -15.73 -8.38 1.37
CA ASN A 56 -16.38 -9.68 1.22
C ASN A 56 -16.11 -10.64 2.40
N ALA A 57 -15.67 -10.11 3.54
CA ALA A 57 -15.54 -10.91 4.75
C ALA A 57 -16.91 -11.37 5.25
N ASN A 58 -16.95 -12.52 5.93
CA ASN A 58 -18.16 -13.06 6.53
C ASN A 58 -18.87 -11.98 7.36
N ILE A 59 -20.19 -11.88 7.23
CA ILE A 59 -21.06 -10.90 7.92
C ILE A 59 -20.81 -10.85 9.43
N GLN A 60 -20.39 -11.94 10.04
CA GLN A 60 -20.07 -12.03 11.46
C GLN A 60 -18.74 -11.33 11.85
N MET A 61 -17.85 -11.09 10.90
CA MET A 61 -16.54 -10.47 11.14
C MET A 61 -16.49 -8.98 10.77
N GLY A 62 -17.54 -8.44 10.14
CA GLY A 62 -17.60 -7.06 9.69
C GLY A 62 -16.70 -6.77 8.48
N ARG A 63 -16.58 -5.50 8.14
CA ARG A 63 -15.72 -5.03 7.05
C ARG A 63 -14.29 -4.88 7.55
N TYR A 64 -13.33 -5.33 6.74
CA TYR A 64 -11.93 -4.95 6.88
C TYR A 64 -11.71 -3.56 6.28
N ASP A 65 -12.04 -2.54 7.05
CA ASP A 65 -11.95 -1.13 6.66
C ASP A 65 -10.83 -0.42 7.45
N GLY A 66 -9.77 -1.16 7.70
CA GLY A 66 -8.63 -0.70 8.48
C GLY A 66 -7.58 0.09 7.68
N ASP A 67 -7.76 0.21 6.36
CA ASP A 67 -6.79 0.89 5.51
C ASP A 67 -7.42 2.07 4.77
N PHE A 68 -6.86 3.24 5.01
CA PHE A 68 -7.17 4.48 4.29
C PHE A 68 -6.04 4.90 3.34
N GLY A 69 -5.19 3.96 2.97
CA GLY A 69 -3.95 4.17 2.24
C GLY A 69 -2.76 4.28 3.18
N THR A 70 -1.82 3.36 3.03
CA THR A 70 -0.60 3.30 3.85
C THR A 70 0.60 3.68 3.00
N ILE A 71 1.41 4.61 3.50
CA ILE A 71 2.73 4.90 2.91
C ILE A 71 3.80 4.26 3.77
N LEU A 72 4.69 3.55 3.11
CA LEU A 72 5.93 3.05 3.70
C LEU A 72 7.07 3.95 3.23
N ILE A 73 7.58 4.77 4.13
CA ILE A 73 8.72 5.63 3.88
C ILE A 73 10.00 4.80 4.01
N ASN A 74 10.78 4.79 2.97
CA ASN A 74 12.06 4.09 2.93
C ASN A 74 13.12 4.88 3.69
N LYS A 75 13.73 4.26 4.68
CA LYS A 75 14.82 4.86 5.47
C LYS A 75 16.22 4.36 5.05
N GLY A 76 16.29 3.64 3.95
CA GLY A 76 17.49 2.95 3.54
C GLY A 76 17.75 1.67 4.32
N GLY A 77 18.65 0.83 3.81
CA GLY A 77 19.03 -0.42 4.46
C GLY A 77 17.89 -1.44 4.64
N GLY A 78 16.80 -1.32 3.87
CA GLY A 78 15.63 -2.19 3.98
C GLY A 78 14.71 -1.86 5.16
N LEU A 79 14.86 -0.70 5.77
CA LEU A 79 13.99 -0.21 6.84
C LEU A 79 12.87 0.66 6.25
N PHE A 80 11.65 0.39 6.68
CA PHE A 80 10.46 1.15 6.31
C PHE A 80 9.73 1.64 7.56
N GLU A 81 9.27 2.87 7.51
CA GLU A 81 8.39 3.47 8.52
C GLU A 81 7.05 3.85 7.90
N CYS A 82 5.97 3.72 8.65
CA CYS A 82 4.67 4.18 8.18
C CYS A 82 4.62 5.70 8.20
N GLY A 83 4.39 6.27 7.02
CA GLY A 83 4.10 7.68 6.84
C GLY A 83 2.59 7.95 6.87
N ASN A 84 2.23 9.19 7.12
CA ASN A 84 0.85 9.65 7.09
C ASN A 84 0.62 10.60 5.91
N LEU A 85 -0.31 10.24 5.05
CA LEU A 85 -0.86 11.14 4.04
C LEU A 85 -1.83 12.12 4.71
N LYS A 86 -1.30 13.24 5.21
CA LYS A 86 -2.13 14.28 5.82
C LYS A 86 -3.27 14.70 4.89
N GLY A 87 -4.50 14.45 5.29
CA GLY A 87 -5.69 14.87 4.58
C GLY A 87 -6.18 13.94 3.46
N LEU A 88 -5.47 12.86 3.14
CA LEU A 88 -5.92 11.88 2.17
C LEU A 88 -6.45 10.63 2.88
N GLN A 89 -7.76 10.43 2.82
CA GLN A 89 -8.40 9.21 3.29
C GLN A 89 -8.98 8.47 2.08
N ILE A 90 -8.35 7.36 1.71
CA ILE A 90 -8.84 6.50 0.64
C ILE A 90 -9.77 5.48 1.27
N ARG A 91 -11.06 5.63 0.99
CA ARG A 91 -12.08 4.68 1.45
C ARG A 91 -12.46 3.73 0.34
N GLY A 92 -12.86 2.54 0.72
CA GLY A 92 -13.34 1.53 -0.19
C GLY A 92 -12.30 0.44 -0.45
N GLU A 93 -12.74 -0.60 -1.13
CA GLU A 93 -11.91 -1.75 -1.49
C GLU A 93 -11.13 -1.45 -2.78
N VAL A 94 -9.92 -0.93 -2.65
CA VAL A 94 -9.07 -0.66 -3.81
C VAL A 94 -8.46 -1.98 -4.31
N ARG A 95 -8.66 -2.26 -5.58
CA ARG A 95 -8.18 -3.47 -6.26
C ARG A 95 -6.91 -3.24 -7.06
N LYS A 96 -6.73 -2.04 -7.60
CA LYS A 96 -5.61 -1.73 -8.48
C LYS A 96 -5.24 -0.26 -8.41
N ILE A 97 -3.94 0.01 -8.52
CA ILE A 97 -3.40 1.35 -8.74
C ILE A 97 -2.71 1.37 -10.11
N ALA A 98 -2.89 2.46 -10.84
CA ALA A 98 -2.14 2.74 -12.05
C ALA A 98 -1.60 4.17 -12.01
N ARG A 99 -0.38 4.33 -12.51
CA ARG A 99 0.18 5.66 -12.75
C ARG A 99 -0.30 6.15 -14.11
N ILE A 100 -0.84 7.36 -14.15
CA ILE A 100 -1.37 7.98 -15.37
C ILE A 100 -0.80 9.39 -15.53
N ASN A 101 -0.83 9.91 -16.75
CA ASN A 101 -0.47 11.30 -17.04
C ASN A 101 -1.75 12.07 -17.40
N ILE A 102 -1.93 13.22 -16.77
CA ILE A 102 -3.01 14.17 -17.09
C ILE A 102 -2.35 15.46 -17.59
N GLY A 103 -2.26 15.60 -18.91
CA GLY A 103 -1.48 16.68 -19.50
C GLY A 103 0.01 16.52 -19.20
N LYS A 104 0.57 17.47 -18.46
CA LYS A 104 1.97 17.44 -18.02
C LYS A 104 2.17 16.88 -16.62
N ASP A 105 1.08 16.61 -15.90
CA ASP A 105 1.10 16.17 -14.51
C ASP A 105 0.99 14.65 -14.42
N SER A 106 1.65 14.09 -13.41
CA SER A 106 1.52 12.69 -13.04
C SER A 106 0.42 12.53 -12.00
N ALA A 107 -0.39 11.49 -12.14
CA ALA A 107 -1.44 11.16 -11.20
C ALA A 107 -1.53 9.65 -10.95
N LEU A 108 -2.15 9.26 -9.84
CA LEU A 108 -2.49 7.89 -9.53
C LEU A 108 -3.98 7.68 -9.75
N LEU A 109 -4.32 6.64 -10.48
CA LEU A 109 -5.69 6.16 -10.66
C LEU A 109 -5.90 4.94 -9.79
N LEU A 110 -6.87 4.99 -8.88
CA LEU A 110 -7.22 3.90 -7.99
C LEU A 110 -8.57 3.32 -8.41
N ALA A 111 -8.56 2.06 -8.79
CA ALA A 111 -9.78 1.33 -9.13
C ALA A 111 -10.33 0.63 -7.88
N ARG A 112 -11.57 0.96 -7.52
CA ARG A 112 -12.28 0.37 -6.39
C ARG A 112 -13.32 -0.66 -6.83
N ASN A 113 -13.55 -1.64 -5.98
CA ASN A 113 -14.60 -2.65 -6.23
C ASN A 113 -15.98 -2.04 -5.95
N ASN A 114 -16.88 -2.11 -6.94
CA ASN A 114 -18.24 -1.58 -6.86
C ASN A 114 -18.34 -0.09 -6.44
N ASP A 115 -17.37 0.73 -6.84
CA ASP A 115 -17.33 2.14 -6.49
C ASP A 115 -16.63 2.96 -7.57
N SER A 116 -16.78 4.27 -7.54
CA SER A 116 -16.12 5.18 -8.47
C SER A 116 -14.60 5.14 -8.29
N VAL A 117 -13.87 5.37 -9.37
CA VAL A 117 -12.41 5.50 -9.33
C VAL A 117 -12.00 6.77 -8.59
N ILE A 118 -10.84 6.72 -7.96
CA ILE A 118 -10.20 7.89 -7.34
C ILE A 118 -9.01 8.30 -8.17
N VAL A 119 -8.84 9.59 -8.39
CA VAL A 119 -7.65 10.17 -9.02
C VAL A 119 -6.94 11.05 -8.01
N ILE A 120 -5.66 10.73 -7.75
CA ILE A 120 -4.80 11.50 -6.86
C ILE A 120 -3.75 12.19 -7.72
N LYS A 121 -3.77 13.51 -7.73
CA LYS A 121 -2.69 14.31 -8.34
C LYS A 121 -1.55 14.48 -7.34
N LYS A 122 -0.37 14.35 -7.85
CA LYS A 122 0.84 14.66 -7.10
C LYS A 122 1.09 16.18 -7.07
#